data_ecedf0b979e3204f81878340f69be641
#
_entry.id   ecedf0b979e3204f81878340f69be641
#
_cell.length_a   1.000
_cell.length_b   1.000
_cell.length_c   1.000
_cell.angle_alpha   90.00
_cell.angle_beta   90.00
_cell.angle_gamma   90.00
#
_symmetry.space_group_name_H-M   'P 1'
#
loop_
_entity.id
_entity.type
_entity.pdbx_description
1 polymer ?
#
loop_
_entity_poly.entity_id
_entity_poly.type
_entity_poly.pdbx_seq_one_letter_code
_entity_poly.pdbx_strand_id
1 'polypeptide(L)'
;MIPTSQSRLEMHNISISFSGFHALKQVNFTLEGGSIHALTGANGAGKSTLMTILSGAYDHYQGDILINGKQVDVHSPRDTKRYGIHLVQQEVDVALVPTLSVAENIMLDTLAQDGHLLSWPQIYRQAQALLDQLGVHLNVRQRLDTCSLAEKQQILLARALSHECRFLILDEPTAPLDQAESARLFEVVRRLQADGIGIVFISHRIHELSEICDTLTVLRDGEFVSSGAMQGLSGEAIVERMLGHRLDDIFPPRRTTPAAETLLQVTGLHDETLLHNISLTLRKGEILGIAGLAGAGKTELCKALFGAEPCQIAQGEYRGKPWRPHSPHQSVEQGLALVPEERRKEGIFIDESVTMNLSITATDSFSRWSVFSRGKALRWAKQIVEQLAVRTTGPAQKLARLSGGNQQKVAIGKWLRSEAQVLIFDEPTKGVDIKAKQDLFTLIDGLARQGKGIIYASGEFSELVGLCDRICVLWDGRIVAELNAAEIDEETLLLYSTGGTPA
;
A
#
# COMPACT_ATOMS: atom_id res chain seq x y z
N MET A 1 -33.00 -11.46 22.48
CA MET A 1 -31.91 -11.14 21.58
C MET A 1 -31.88 -12.22 20.52
N ILE A 2 -31.84 -11.86 19.23
CA ILE A 2 -31.59 -12.83 18.15
C ILE A 2 -30.12 -13.21 18.29
N PRO A 3 -29.75 -14.50 18.24
CA PRO A 3 -28.34 -14.90 18.26
C PRO A 3 -27.59 -14.16 17.16
N THR A 4 -26.43 -13.62 17.46
CA THR A 4 -25.59 -12.85 16.49
C THR A 4 -25.30 -13.63 15.21
N SER A 5 -25.21 -14.96 15.29
CA SER A 5 -25.03 -15.88 14.15
C SER A 5 -26.20 -15.93 13.15
N GLN A 6 -27.36 -15.29 13.46
CA GLN A 6 -28.51 -15.19 12.55
C GLN A 6 -28.69 -13.76 12.00
N SER A 7 -27.76 -12.85 12.29
CA SER A 7 -27.84 -11.49 11.79
C SER A 7 -27.45 -11.44 10.33
N ARG A 8 -28.20 -10.67 9.51
CA ARG A 8 -27.92 -10.46 8.09
C ARG A 8 -28.03 -8.99 7.75
N LEU A 9 -27.04 -8.48 7.06
CA LEU A 9 -26.96 -7.11 6.55
C LEU A 9 -26.98 -7.18 5.03
N GLU A 10 -27.83 -6.36 4.41
CA GLU A 10 -27.95 -6.28 2.96
C GLU A 10 -27.96 -4.82 2.52
N MET A 11 -27.30 -4.56 1.42
CA MET A 11 -27.30 -3.28 0.71
C MET A 11 -27.80 -3.53 -0.70
N HIS A 12 -28.85 -2.82 -1.11
CA HIS A 12 -29.51 -3.03 -2.39
C HIS A 12 -29.43 -1.80 -3.28
N ASN A 13 -28.94 -1.97 -4.51
CA ASN A 13 -28.88 -0.94 -5.56
C ASN A 13 -28.20 0.37 -5.11
N ILE A 14 -27.14 0.26 -4.29
CA ILE A 14 -26.45 1.42 -3.76
C ILE A 14 -25.74 2.20 -4.87
N SER A 15 -26.11 3.48 -5.00
CA SER A 15 -25.50 4.40 -5.95
C SER A 15 -25.15 5.72 -5.29
N ILE A 16 -23.98 6.29 -5.63
CA ILE A 16 -23.55 7.61 -5.17
C ILE A 16 -22.69 8.30 -6.22
N SER A 17 -22.82 9.62 -6.32
CA SER A 17 -22.06 10.45 -7.25
C SER A 17 -21.41 11.63 -6.54
N PHE A 18 -20.18 11.95 -6.91
CA PHE A 18 -19.44 13.12 -6.42
C PHE A 18 -19.02 13.99 -7.60
N SER A 19 -19.45 15.24 -7.61
CA SER A 19 -19.06 16.22 -8.66
C SER A 19 -19.21 15.70 -10.10
N GLY A 20 -20.28 14.93 -10.38
CA GLY A 20 -20.55 14.36 -11.70
C GLY A 20 -19.86 13.03 -12.01
N PHE A 21 -19.08 12.49 -11.08
CA PHE A 21 -18.49 11.16 -11.20
C PHE A 21 -19.28 10.16 -10.36
N HIS A 22 -19.72 9.06 -10.98
CA HIS A 22 -20.40 7.95 -10.28
C HIS A 22 -19.37 7.09 -9.57
N ALA A 23 -19.31 7.19 -8.24
CA ALA A 23 -18.43 6.37 -7.41
C ALA A 23 -18.98 4.96 -7.17
N LEU A 24 -20.31 4.81 -7.11
CA LEU A 24 -21.00 3.52 -7.07
C LEU A 24 -22.22 3.56 -7.99
N LYS A 25 -22.51 2.42 -8.64
CA LYS A 25 -23.60 2.26 -9.60
C LYS A 25 -24.34 0.96 -9.30
N GLN A 26 -25.50 1.08 -8.63
CA GLN A 26 -26.41 -0.03 -8.31
C GLN A 26 -25.72 -1.25 -7.69
N VAL A 27 -24.82 -1.01 -6.74
CA VAL A 27 -24.04 -2.07 -6.06
C VAL A 27 -24.94 -2.79 -5.06
N ASN A 28 -24.89 -4.12 -5.10
CA ASN A 28 -25.51 -5.00 -4.10
C ASN A 28 -24.42 -5.65 -3.26
N PHE A 29 -24.66 -5.75 -1.95
CA PHE A 29 -23.73 -6.36 -1.01
C PHE A 29 -24.50 -7.06 0.11
N THR A 30 -24.01 -8.23 0.54
CA THR A 30 -24.63 -8.99 1.63
C THR A 30 -23.55 -9.49 2.59
N LEU A 31 -23.82 -9.41 3.89
CA LEU A 31 -22.97 -9.91 4.96
C LEU A 31 -23.81 -10.73 5.94
N GLU A 32 -23.37 -11.95 6.22
CA GLU A 32 -24.00 -12.83 7.21
C GLU A 32 -23.24 -12.73 8.55
N GLY A 33 -24.00 -12.80 9.67
CA GLY A 33 -23.39 -12.90 10.99
C GLY A 33 -22.58 -14.19 11.14
N GLY A 34 -21.43 -14.10 11.80
CA GLY A 34 -20.52 -15.24 11.97
C GLY A 34 -19.77 -15.64 10.68
N SER A 35 -19.69 -14.73 9.69
CA SER A 35 -18.88 -14.92 8.50
C SER A 35 -17.85 -13.81 8.32
N ILE A 36 -16.72 -14.13 7.68
CA ILE A 36 -15.73 -13.16 7.23
C ILE A 36 -15.88 -13.00 5.73
N HIS A 37 -16.31 -11.82 5.31
CA HIS A 37 -16.58 -11.49 3.92
C HIS A 37 -15.51 -10.56 3.35
N ALA A 38 -14.78 -11.03 2.37
CA ALA A 38 -13.82 -10.21 1.62
C ALA A 38 -14.54 -9.21 0.73
N LEU A 39 -14.17 -7.92 0.83
CA LEU A 39 -14.55 -6.91 -0.15
C LEU A 39 -13.29 -6.43 -0.86
N THR A 40 -13.13 -6.79 -2.13
CA THR A 40 -11.93 -6.48 -2.90
C THR A 40 -12.23 -5.79 -4.23
N GLY A 41 -11.19 -5.28 -4.88
CA GLY A 41 -11.25 -4.53 -6.12
C GLY A 41 -10.08 -3.55 -6.21
N ALA A 42 -9.79 -3.03 -7.40
CA ALA A 42 -8.75 -2.03 -7.61
C ALA A 42 -9.02 -0.75 -6.79
N ASN A 43 -7.99 0.11 -6.62
CA ASN A 43 -8.18 1.42 -6.00
C ASN A 43 -9.13 2.27 -6.85
N GLY A 44 -10.09 2.91 -6.17
CA GLY A 44 -11.18 3.61 -6.87
C GLY A 44 -12.32 2.73 -7.33
N ALA A 45 -12.32 1.42 -7.02
CA ALA A 45 -13.42 0.51 -7.34
C ALA A 45 -14.70 0.77 -6.52
N GLY A 46 -14.65 1.66 -5.51
CA GLY A 46 -15.81 2.01 -4.69
C GLY A 46 -15.88 1.33 -3.33
N LYS A 47 -14.91 0.47 -2.94
CA LYS A 47 -14.90 -0.28 -1.67
C LYS A 47 -15.09 0.62 -0.44
N SER A 48 -14.17 1.55 -0.24
CA SER A 48 -14.24 2.48 0.90
C SER A 48 -15.47 3.38 0.83
N THR A 49 -15.93 3.76 -0.37
CA THR A 49 -17.18 4.53 -0.54
C THR A 49 -18.40 3.73 -0.08
N LEU A 50 -18.50 2.43 -0.45
CA LEU A 50 -19.57 1.55 -0.02
C LEU A 50 -19.57 1.39 1.51
N MET A 51 -18.42 1.20 2.12
CA MET A 51 -18.29 1.07 3.58
C MET A 51 -18.49 2.39 4.30
N THR A 52 -18.14 3.52 3.69
CA THR A 52 -18.42 4.86 4.23
C THR A 52 -19.92 5.16 4.26
N ILE A 53 -20.67 4.71 3.25
CA ILE A 53 -22.15 4.74 3.28
C ILE A 53 -22.65 3.87 4.44
N LEU A 54 -22.18 2.63 4.53
CA LEU A 54 -22.58 1.70 5.58
C LEU A 54 -22.21 2.20 6.98
N SER A 55 -21.15 3.00 7.13
CA SER A 55 -20.78 3.64 8.39
C SER A 55 -21.57 4.90 8.72
N GLY A 56 -22.48 5.34 7.83
CA GLY A 56 -23.30 6.54 8.02
C GLY A 56 -22.57 7.87 7.85
N ALA A 57 -21.35 7.86 7.27
CA ALA A 57 -20.62 9.08 7.02
C ALA A 57 -21.04 9.79 5.71
N TYR A 58 -21.74 9.09 4.81
CA TYR A 58 -22.43 9.68 3.67
C TYR A 58 -23.94 9.46 3.83
N ASP A 59 -24.71 10.54 3.75
CA ASP A 59 -26.17 10.59 3.88
C ASP A 59 -26.92 10.75 2.55
N HIS A 60 -26.18 11.01 1.45
CA HIS A 60 -26.73 11.31 0.13
C HIS A 60 -26.42 10.17 -0.88
N TYR A 61 -26.99 9.01 -0.65
CA TYR A 61 -26.91 7.87 -1.57
C TYR A 61 -28.30 7.43 -2.01
N GLN A 62 -28.38 6.61 -3.06
CA GLN A 62 -29.60 5.93 -3.52
C GLN A 62 -29.48 4.43 -3.19
N GLY A 63 -30.61 3.79 -2.98
CA GLY A 63 -30.70 2.38 -2.62
C GLY A 63 -31.08 2.20 -1.16
N ASP A 64 -31.19 0.94 -0.73
CA ASP A 64 -31.71 0.55 0.58
C ASP A 64 -30.68 -0.26 1.37
N ILE A 65 -30.64 -0.05 2.69
CA ILE A 65 -29.90 -0.89 3.64
C ILE A 65 -30.91 -1.64 4.50
N LEU A 66 -30.73 -2.96 4.58
CA LEU A 66 -31.61 -3.82 5.39
C LEU A 66 -30.79 -4.57 6.44
N ILE A 67 -31.36 -4.72 7.63
CA ILE A 67 -30.84 -5.59 8.68
C ILE A 67 -31.94 -6.58 9.06
N ASN A 68 -31.66 -7.86 8.88
CA ASN A 68 -32.62 -8.95 9.10
C ASN A 68 -33.93 -8.73 8.32
N GLY A 69 -33.82 -8.28 7.06
CA GLY A 69 -34.93 -8.01 6.15
C GLY A 69 -35.72 -6.74 6.47
N LYS A 70 -35.32 -5.96 7.48
CA LYS A 70 -35.94 -4.67 7.80
C LYS A 70 -35.09 -3.54 7.28
N GLN A 71 -35.69 -2.66 6.49
CA GLN A 71 -35.03 -1.44 6.03
C GLN A 71 -34.66 -0.55 7.22
N VAL A 72 -33.46 -0.03 7.18
CA VAL A 72 -32.91 0.87 8.20
C VAL A 72 -32.39 2.14 7.55
N ASP A 73 -32.65 3.26 8.22
CA ASP A 73 -32.20 4.56 7.79
C ASP A 73 -30.85 4.86 8.45
N VAL A 74 -29.81 5.01 7.61
CA VAL A 74 -28.44 5.27 8.03
C VAL A 74 -28.03 6.63 7.50
N HIS A 75 -28.05 7.65 8.36
CA HIS A 75 -27.71 9.04 8.03
C HIS A 75 -26.56 9.60 8.87
N SER A 76 -26.13 8.86 9.89
CA SER A 76 -25.05 9.28 10.76
C SER A 76 -24.29 8.08 11.37
N PRO A 77 -23.03 8.27 11.80
CA PRO A 77 -22.29 7.24 12.55
C PRO A 77 -22.94 6.86 13.89
N ARG A 78 -23.85 7.68 14.42
CA ARG A 78 -24.66 7.34 15.60
C ARG A 78 -25.72 6.29 15.28
N ASP A 79 -26.32 6.37 14.10
CA ASP A 79 -27.37 5.42 13.69
C ASP A 79 -26.75 4.04 13.50
N THR A 80 -25.58 3.96 12.82
CA THR A 80 -24.90 2.68 12.58
C THR A 80 -24.51 1.97 13.86
N LYS A 81 -24.02 2.70 14.86
CA LYS A 81 -23.71 2.13 16.18
C LYS A 81 -24.94 1.53 16.88
N ARG A 82 -26.14 2.12 16.73
CA ARG A 82 -27.41 1.56 17.27
C ARG A 82 -27.77 0.24 16.59
N TYR A 83 -27.39 0.06 15.34
CA TYR A 83 -27.60 -1.18 14.60
C TYR A 83 -26.46 -2.20 14.80
N GLY A 84 -25.46 -1.85 15.61
CA GLY A 84 -24.31 -2.71 15.87
C GLY A 84 -23.32 -2.76 14.72
N ILE A 85 -23.25 -1.74 13.86
CA ILE A 85 -22.28 -1.63 12.77
C ILE A 85 -21.11 -0.74 13.21
N HIS A 86 -19.90 -1.27 13.15
CA HIS A 86 -18.69 -0.55 13.54
C HIS A 86 -17.64 -0.60 12.42
N LEU A 87 -16.96 0.52 12.19
CA LEU A 87 -15.89 0.66 11.21
C LEU A 87 -14.55 0.91 11.90
N VAL A 88 -13.57 0.09 11.59
CA VAL A 88 -12.15 0.31 11.90
C VAL A 88 -11.47 0.80 10.63
N GLN A 89 -11.08 2.08 10.64
CA GLN A 89 -10.48 2.76 9.49
C GLN A 89 -9.01 2.38 9.31
N GLN A 90 -8.51 2.55 8.10
CA GLN A 90 -7.12 2.30 7.71
C GLN A 90 -6.13 3.19 8.48
N GLU A 91 -6.43 4.48 8.70
CA GLU A 91 -5.55 5.41 9.41
C GLU A 91 -5.81 5.36 10.92
N VAL A 92 -5.05 4.54 11.63
CA VAL A 92 -5.18 4.28 13.08
C VAL A 92 -5.00 5.56 13.90
N ASP A 93 -4.01 6.38 13.56
CA ASP A 93 -3.66 7.60 14.31
C ASP A 93 -4.73 8.70 14.21
N VAL A 94 -5.58 8.69 13.17
CA VAL A 94 -6.69 9.64 13.04
C VAL A 94 -7.86 9.29 13.94
N ALA A 95 -8.05 7.99 14.21
CA ALA A 95 -9.17 7.50 15.01
C ALA A 95 -8.91 7.52 16.53
N LEU A 96 -7.67 7.67 16.97
CA LEU A 96 -7.24 7.59 18.36
C LEU A 96 -6.69 8.93 18.86
N VAL A 97 -6.78 9.15 20.18
CA VAL A 97 -6.28 10.36 20.84
C VAL A 97 -4.95 10.05 21.56
N PRO A 98 -3.78 10.49 21.05
CA PRO A 98 -2.47 10.07 21.54
C PRO A 98 -2.19 10.44 23.00
N THR A 99 -2.76 11.53 23.49
CA THR A 99 -2.55 12.04 24.85
C THR A 99 -3.36 11.32 25.92
N LEU A 100 -4.37 10.57 25.54
CA LEU A 100 -5.22 9.79 26.44
C LEU A 100 -4.63 8.40 26.70
N SER A 101 -5.07 7.77 27.80
CA SER A 101 -4.73 6.39 28.11
C SER A 101 -5.40 5.40 27.16
N VAL A 102 -4.92 4.16 27.17
CA VAL A 102 -5.53 3.03 26.45
C VAL A 102 -7.00 2.86 26.84
N ALA A 103 -7.32 2.88 28.15
CA ALA A 103 -8.70 2.77 28.61
C ALA A 103 -9.60 3.92 28.14
N GLU A 104 -9.12 5.16 28.18
CA GLU A 104 -9.87 6.30 27.68
C GLU A 104 -10.14 6.18 26.19
N ASN A 105 -9.18 5.72 25.39
CA ASN A 105 -9.38 5.49 23.97
C ASN A 105 -10.40 4.37 23.70
N ILE A 106 -10.35 3.24 24.43
CA ILE A 106 -11.32 2.15 24.29
C ILE A 106 -12.72 2.60 24.67
N MET A 107 -12.86 3.33 25.77
CA MET A 107 -14.15 3.73 26.36
C MET A 107 -14.60 5.13 25.92
N LEU A 108 -14.00 5.71 24.87
CA LEU A 108 -14.22 7.11 24.49
C LEU A 108 -15.69 7.46 24.25
N ASP A 109 -16.42 6.56 23.58
CA ASP A 109 -17.85 6.76 23.32
C ASP A 109 -18.70 6.74 24.60
N THR A 110 -18.31 5.92 25.60
CA THR A 110 -18.96 5.88 26.92
C THR A 110 -18.65 7.15 27.71
N LEU A 111 -17.41 7.64 27.61
CA LEU A 111 -17.00 8.88 28.28
C LEU A 111 -17.67 10.13 27.69
N ALA A 112 -18.05 10.08 26.42
CA ALA A 112 -18.72 11.19 25.72
C ALA A 112 -20.23 11.27 25.96
N GLN A 113 -20.82 10.34 26.73
CA GLN A 113 -22.25 10.38 27.07
C GLN A 113 -22.51 11.36 28.21
N ASP A 114 -23.41 12.33 27.98
CA ASP A 114 -23.77 13.35 28.96
C ASP A 114 -24.49 12.76 30.18
N GLY A 115 -24.20 13.29 31.37
CA GLY A 115 -25.00 13.08 32.58
C GLY A 115 -24.60 11.91 33.47
N HIS A 116 -23.54 11.18 33.20
CA HIS A 116 -23.09 10.10 34.08
C HIS A 116 -21.87 10.49 34.92
N LEU A 117 -21.89 10.16 36.22
CA LEU A 117 -20.71 10.22 37.08
C LEU A 117 -19.72 9.15 36.61
N LEU A 118 -18.53 9.57 36.22
CA LEU A 118 -17.47 8.66 35.75
C LEU A 118 -16.84 7.91 36.94
N SER A 119 -16.84 6.59 36.88
CA SER A 119 -16.12 5.73 37.80
C SER A 119 -14.85 5.18 37.12
N TRP A 120 -13.70 5.80 37.33
CA TRP A 120 -12.43 5.35 36.77
C TRP A 120 -12.10 3.87 37.04
N PRO A 121 -12.31 3.34 38.24
CA PRO A 121 -12.11 1.90 38.48
C PRO A 121 -13.00 1.00 37.63
N GLN A 122 -14.20 1.44 37.29
CA GLN A 122 -15.13 0.71 36.41
C GLN A 122 -14.66 0.78 34.96
N ILE A 123 -14.26 1.97 34.48
CA ILE A 123 -13.72 2.21 33.12
C ILE A 123 -12.50 1.33 32.88
N TYR A 124 -11.54 1.31 33.82
CA TYR A 124 -10.35 0.46 33.70
C TYR A 124 -10.68 -1.03 33.68
N ARG A 125 -11.64 -1.48 34.51
CA ARG A 125 -12.07 -2.90 34.50
C ARG A 125 -12.77 -3.28 33.20
N GLN A 126 -13.64 -2.42 32.66
CA GLN A 126 -14.31 -2.68 31.40
C GLN A 126 -13.32 -2.69 30.22
N ALA A 127 -12.42 -1.72 30.14
CA ALA A 127 -11.39 -1.70 29.12
C ALA A 127 -10.46 -2.93 29.20
N GLN A 128 -10.07 -3.37 30.41
CA GLN A 128 -9.26 -4.57 30.58
C GLN A 128 -10.02 -5.83 30.14
N ALA A 129 -11.30 -5.95 30.49
CA ALA A 129 -12.10 -7.10 30.07
C ALA A 129 -12.22 -7.21 28.55
N LEU A 130 -12.32 -6.08 27.83
CA LEU A 130 -12.34 -6.06 26.37
C LEU A 130 -11.00 -6.48 25.77
N LEU A 131 -9.87 -6.03 26.33
CA LEU A 131 -8.55 -6.47 25.91
C LEU A 131 -8.33 -7.97 26.19
N ASP A 132 -8.78 -8.44 27.35
CA ASP A 132 -8.68 -9.87 27.73
C ASP A 132 -9.51 -10.75 26.79
N GLN A 133 -10.72 -10.29 26.39
CA GLN A 133 -11.55 -10.97 25.38
C GLN A 133 -10.82 -11.12 24.03
N LEU A 134 -10.07 -10.10 23.63
CA LEU A 134 -9.25 -10.15 22.42
C LEU A 134 -7.93 -10.92 22.60
N GLY A 135 -7.58 -11.31 23.84
CA GLY A 135 -6.30 -11.93 24.16
C GLY A 135 -5.11 -10.95 24.05
N VAL A 136 -5.36 -9.67 24.30
CA VAL A 136 -4.38 -8.58 24.18
C VAL A 136 -3.87 -8.20 25.57
N HIS A 137 -2.57 -8.26 25.76
CA HIS A 137 -1.91 -7.93 27.03
C HIS A 137 -1.33 -6.51 26.99
N LEU A 138 -2.16 -5.53 27.34
CA LEU A 138 -1.77 -4.12 27.43
C LEU A 138 -2.16 -3.53 28.79
N ASN A 139 -1.34 -2.59 29.27
CA ASN A 139 -1.68 -1.83 30.46
C ASN A 139 -2.69 -0.73 30.08
N VAL A 140 -3.93 -0.86 30.54
CA VAL A 140 -5.03 0.08 30.23
C VAL A 140 -4.76 1.51 30.69
N ARG A 141 -3.81 1.73 31.61
CA ARG A 141 -3.45 3.06 32.13
C ARG A 141 -2.29 3.72 31.38
N GLN A 142 -1.57 2.98 30.51
CA GLN A 142 -0.48 3.59 29.73
C GLN A 142 -1.05 4.55 28.71
N ARG A 143 -0.22 5.54 28.35
CA ARG A 143 -0.59 6.52 27.32
C ARG A 143 -0.52 5.88 25.93
N LEU A 144 -1.43 6.28 25.05
CA LEU A 144 -1.50 5.74 23.70
C LEU A 144 -0.24 6.07 22.85
N ASP A 145 0.39 7.21 23.08
CA ASP A 145 1.61 7.61 22.35
C ASP A 145 2.82 6.67 22.62
N THR A 146 2.75 5.83 23.66
CA THR A 146 3.77 4.82 23.95
C THR A 146 3.48 3.46 23.30
N CYS A 147 2.31 3.32 22.67
CA CYS A 147 1.91 2.06 22.03
C CYS A 147 2.46 1.97 20.59
N SER A 148 2.83 0.75 20.20
CA SER A 148 3.16 0.40 18.82
C SER A 148 1.93 0.52 17.92
N LEU A 149 2.15 0.53 16.60
CA LEU A 149 1.05 0.63 15.65
C LEU A 149 0.12 -0.60 15.70
N ALA A 150 0.70 -1.80 15.92
CA ALA A 150 -0.06 -3.03 16.13
C ALA A 150 -0.93 -2.97 17.39
N GLU A 151 -0.39 -2.46 18.50
CA GLU A 151 -1.16 -2.27 19.74
C GLU A 151 -2.30 -1.26 19.56
N LYS A 152 -2.05 -0.17 18.85
CA LYS A 152 -3.08 0.81 18.50
C LYS A 152 -4.22 0.20 17.67
N GLN A 153 -3.90 -0.70 16.74
CA GLN A 153 -4.90 -1.44 15.95
C GLN A 153 -5.78 -2.32 16.86
N GLN A 154 -5.18 -3.02 17.82
CA GLN A 154 -5.91 -3.82 18.80
C GLN A 154 -6.80 -2.98 19.72
N ILE A 155 -6.35 -1.78 20.08
CA ILE A 155 -7.15 -0.80 20.85
C ILE A 155 -8.38 -0.34 20.06
N LEU A 156 -8.26 -0.12 18.74
CA LEU A 156 -9.41 0.21 17.90
C LEU A 156 -10.41 -0.93 17.81
N LEU A 157 -9.97 -2.18 17.75
CA LEU A 157 -10.84 -3.35 17.80
C LEU A 157 -11.55 -3.43 19.16
N ALA A 158 -10.83 -3.26 20.27
CA ALA A 158 -11.41 -3.24 21.62
C ALA A 158 -12.46 -2.12 21.76
N ARG A 159 -12.22 -0.94 21.16
CA ARG A 159 -13.19 0.16 21.13
C ARG A 159 -14.44 -0.19 20.32
N ALA A 160 -14.31 -0.85 19.19
CA ALA A 160 -15.46 -1.31 18.41
C ALA A 160 -16.34 -2.28 19.20
N LEU A 161 -15.73 -3.11 20.04
CA LEU A 161 -16.43 -4.07 20.93
C LEU A 161 -16.96 -3.46 22.23
N SER A 162 -16.64 -2.20 22.55
CA SER A 162 -17.16 -1.54 23.76
C SER A 162 -18.68 -1.30 23.73
N HIS A 163 -19.27 -1.48 22.56
CA HIS A 163 -20.72 -1.45 22.31
C HIS A 163 -21.18 -2.78 21.71
N GLU A 164 -22.50 -2.95 21.59
CA GLU A 164 -23.06 -4.10 20.86
C GLU A 164 -22.53 -4.08 19.42
N CYS A 165 -21.70 -5.05 19.07
CA CYS A 165 -21.12 -5.21 17.73
C CYS A 165 -21.73 -6.44 17.07
N ARG A 166 -22.44 -6.24 15.97
CA ARG A 166 -23.01 -7.32 15.12
C ARG A 166 -22.28 -7.43 13.81
N PHE A 167 -21.81 -6.29 13.28
CA PHE A 167 -21.10 -6.18 12.01
C PHE A 167 -19.88 -5.29 12.20
N LEU A 168 -18.72 -5.82 11.85
CA LEU A 168 -17.43 -5.16 11.96
C LEU A 168 -16.81 -4.98 10.58
N ILE A 169 -16.46 -3.76 10.23
CA ILE A 169 -15.79 -3.43 8.98
C ILE A 169 -14.32 -3.13 9.29
N LEU A 170 -13.42 -3.87 8.65
CA LEU A 170 -11.98 -3.74 8.76
C LEU A 170 -11.43 -3.26 7.41
N ASP A 171 -11.04 -1.99 7.32
CA ASP A 171 -10.51 -1.38 6.09
C ASP A 171 -8.98 -1.41 6.12
N GLU A 172 -8.37 -2.33 5.34
CA GLU A 172 -6.93 -2.59 5.24
C GLU A 172 -6.22 -2.74 6.61
N PRO A 173 -6.71 -3.61 7.51
CA PRO A 173 -6.22 -3.64 8.88
C PRO A 173 -4.80 -4.16 9.03
N THR A 174 -4.26 -4.83 8.03
CA THR A 174 -2.90 -5.42 8.02
C THR A 174 -1.87 -4.56 7.30
N ALA A 175 -2.29 -3.46 6.66
CA ALA A 175 -1.38 -2.63 5.87
C ALA A 175 -0.12 -2.17 6.64
N PRO A 176 -0.21 -1.77 7.93
CA PRO A 176 0.93 -1.33 8.72
C PRO A 176 1.63 -2.44 9.51
N LEU A 177 1.15 -3.69 9.41
CA LEU A 177 1.59 -4.81 10.25
C LEU A 177 2.60 -5.71 9.53
N ASP A 178 3.51 -6.30 10.31
CA ASP A 178 4.35 -7.39 9.85
C ASP A 178 3.57 -8.73 9.78
N GLN A 179 4.22 -9.78 9.32
CA GLN A 179 3.59 -11.09 9.13
C GLN A 179 3.15 -11.73 10.47
N ALA A 180 3.93 -11.59 11.54
CA ALA A 180 3.61 -12.14 12.86
C ALA A 180 2.46 -11.36 13.51
N GLU A 181 2.45 -10.04 13.36
CA GLU A 181 1.38 -9.17 13.83
C GLU A 181 0.07 -9.42 13.06
N SER A 182 0.14 -9.62 11.74
CA SER A 182 -1.01 -9.98 10.90
C SER A 182 -1.61 -11.31 11.33
N ALA A 183 -0.80 -12.33 11.61
CA ALA A 183 -1.27 -13.63 12.10
C ALA A 183 -2.04 -13.50 13.43
N ARG A 184 -1.52 -12.69 14.37
CA ARG A 184 -2.23 -12.40 15.65
C ARG A 184 -3.56 -11.70 15.43
N LEU A 185 -3.61 -10.74 14.49
CA LEU A 185 -4.86 -10.09 14.12
C LEU A 185 -5.87 -11.10 13.56
N PHE A 186 -5.45 -12.04 12.72
CA PHE A 186 -6.31 -13.09 12.17
C PHE A 186 -6.90 -13.98 13.25
N GLU A 187 -6.11 -14.34 14.29
CA GLU A 187 -6.64 -15.07 15.43
C GLU A 187 -7.76 -14.30 16.15
N VAL A 188 -7.59 -13.00 16.35
CA VAL A 188 -8.61 -12.14 16.94
C VAL A 188 -9.86 -12.10 16.07
N VAL A 189 -9.71 -11.89 14.75
CA VAL A 189 -10.82 -11.82 13.79
C VAL A 189 -11.60 -13.14 13.76
N ARG A 190 -10.92 -14.30 13.80
CA ARG A 190 -11.57 -15.62 13.87
C ARG A 190 -12.35 -15.84 15.17
N ARG A 191 -11.86 -15.32 16.30
CA ARG A 191 -12.61 -15.36 17.57
C ARG A 191 -13.90 -14.55 17.47
N LEU A 192 -13.84 -13.33 16.91
CA LEU A 192 -15.01 -12.49 16.73
C LEU A 192 -16.03 -13.12 15.77
N GLN A 193 -15.56 -13.79 14.72
CA GLN A 193 -16.42 -14.61 13.85
C GLN A 193 -17.11 -15.72 14.63
N ALA A 194 -16.40 -16.45 15.47
CA ALA A 194 -16.96 -17.52 16.31
C ALA A 194 -17.99 -16.98 17.32
N ASP A 195 -17.83 -15.74 17.79
CA ASP A 195 -18.81 -15.03 18.62
C ASP A 195 -20.05 -14.57 17.82
N GLY A 196 -20.11 -14.88 16.51
CA GLY A 196 -21.25 -14.60 15.64
C GLY A 196 -21.23 -13.22 14.98
N ILE A 197 -20.15 -12.46 15.07
CA ILE A 197 -20.01 -11.15 14.42
C ILE A 197 -19.77 -11.37 12.92
N GLY A 198 -20.54 -10.68 12.07
CA GLY A 198 -20.29 -10.60 10.63
C GLY A 198 -19.16 -9.60 10.36
N ILE A 199 -18.13 -10.00 9.62
CA ILE A 199 -16.92 -9.19 9.42
C ILE A 199 -16.73 -8.91 7.95
N VAL A 200 -16.62 -7.63 7.57
CA VAL A 200 -16.12 -7.21 6.26
C VAL A 200 -14.62 -7.00 6.37
N PHE A 201 -13.86 -7.74 5.59
CA PHE A 201 -12.42 -7.64 5.54
C PHE A 201 -11.99 -7.07 4.18
N ILE A 202 -11.46 -5.84 4.19
CA ILE A 202 -10.97 -5.18 2.98
C ILE A 202 -9.45 -5.30 2.96
N SER A 203 -8.91 -5.94 1.94
CA SER A 203 -7.47 -5.99 1.69
C SER A 203 -7.21 -6.07 0.19
N HIS A 204 -6.05 -5.60 -0.23
CA HIS A 204 -5.51 -5.80 -1.57
C HIS A 204 -4.50 -6.96 -1.62
N ARG A 205 -4.16 -7.55 -0.46
CA ARG A 205 -3.27 -8.71 -0.33
C ARG A 205 -4.08 -10.00 -0.47
N ILE A 206 -4.05 -10.60 -1.66
CA ILE A 206 -4.90 -11.75 -2.00
C ILE A 206 -4.68 -12.95 -1.09
N HIS A 207 -3.43 -13.21 -0.67
CA HIS A 207 -3.12 -14.31 0.25
C HIS A 207 -3.85 -14.16 1.59
N GLU A 208 -3.96 -12.94 2.13
CA GLU A 208 -4.71 -12.67 3.37
C GLU A 208 -6.19 -12.99 3.20
N LEU A 209 -6.79 -12.58 2.06
CA LEU A 209 -8.18 -12.86 1.77
C LEU A 209 -8.45 -14.36 1.67
N SER A 210 -7.55 -15.09 1.00
CA SER A 210 -7.66 -16.55 0.84
C SER A 210 -7.46 -17.30 2.16
N GLU A 211 -6.69 -16.74 3.09
CA GLU A 211 -6.42 -17.35 4.40
C GLU A 211 -7.57 -17.20 5.39
N ILE A 212 -8.22 -16.01 5.41
CA ILE A 212 -9.15 -15.68 6.52
C ILE A 212 -10.61 -15.62 6.09
N CYS A 213 -10.95 -15.32 4.82
CA CYS A 213 -12.30 -15.04 4.40
C CYS A 213 -13.07 -16.27 3.92
N ASP A 214 -14.37 -16.34 4.25
CA ASP A 214 -15.28 -17.41 3.81
C ASP A 214 -15.88 -17.09 2.44
N THR A 215 -16.18 -15.81 2.20
CA THR A 215 -16.88 -15.32 1.02
C THR A 215 -16.19 -14.07 0.47
N LEU A 216 -16.45 -13.77 -0.79
CA LEU A 216 -15.83 -12.66 -1.51
C LEU A 216 -16.85 -11.87 -2.29
N THR A 217 -16.76 -10.55 -2.30
CA THR A 217 -17.37 -9.65 -3.28
C THR A 217 -16.29 -8.83 -3.97
N VAL A 218 -16.34 -8.79 -5.30
CA VAL A 218 -15.43 -8.02 -6.14
C VAL A 218 -16.17 -6.82 -6.72
N LEU A 219 -15.60 -5.62 -6.51
CA LEU A 219 -16.04 -4.38 -7.16
C LEU A 219 -15.02 -3.93 -8.21
N ARG A 220 -15.51 -3.32 -9.29
CA ARG A 220 -14.69 -2.70 -10.32
C ARG A 220 -15.38 -1.49 -10.91
N ASP A 221 -14.67 -0.34 -10.94
CA ASP A 221 -15.14 0.94 -11.51
C ASP A 221 -16.53 1.38 -10.98
N GLY A 222 -16.78 1.12 -9.69
CA GLY A 222 -18.04 1.44 -9.00
C GLY A 222 -19.18 0.47 -9.24
N GLU A 223 -18.93 -0.66 -9.87
CA GLU A 223 -19.94 -1.67 -10.19
C GLU A 223 -19.65 -3.01 -9.50
N PHE A 224 -20.69 -3.78 -9.23
CA PHE A 224 -20.59 -5.17 -8.75
C PHE A 224 -20.12 -6.08 -9.89
N VAL A 225 -19.08 -6.88 -9.64
CA VAL A 225 -18.57 -7.86 -10.62
C VAL A 225 -19.02 -9.26 -10.28
N SER A 226 -18.76 -9.71 -9.06
CA SER A 226 -19.12 -11.06 -8.61
C SER A 226 -19.15 -11.15 -7.10
N SER A 227 -19.92 -12.09 -6.57
CA SER A 227 -19.88 -12.52 -5.18
C SER A 227 -19.99 -14.04 -5.11
N GLY A 228 -19.39 -14.66 -4.08
CA GLY A 228 -19.45 -16.11 -3.89
C GLY A 228 -18.54 -16.61 -2.78
N ALA A 229 -18.48 -17.95 -2.61
CA ALA A 229 -17.58 -18.57 -1.65
C ALA A 229 -16.12 -18.37 -2.05
N MET A 230 -15.25 -18.19 -1.05
CA MET A 230 -13.81 -18.10 -1.25
C MET A 230 -13.21 -19.49 -1.56
N GLN A 231 -13.80 -20.53 -1.02
CA GLN A 231 -13.33 -21.90 -1.19
C GLN A 231 -13.23 -22.31 -2.66
N GLY A 232 -12.07 -22.77 -3.09
CA GLY A 232 -11.80 -23.19 -4.47
C GLY A 232 -11.47 -22.06 -5.46
N LEU A 233 -11.41 -20.80 -5.01
CA LEU A 233 -10.91 -19.69 -5.82
C LEU A 233 -9.38 -19.61 -5.70
N SER A 234 -8.68 -19.66 -6.82
CA SER A 234 -7.26 -19.33 -6.86
C SER A 234 -7.04 -17.82 -6.72
N GLY A 235 -5.88 -17.40 -6.19
CA GLY A 235 -5.50 -15.98 -6.14
C GLY A 235 -5.56 -15.32 -7.51
N GLU A 236 -5.14 -16.05 -8.55
CA GLU A 236 -5.22 -15.61 -9.95
C GLU A 236 -6.65 -15.30 -10.38
N ALA A 237 -7.61 -16.19 -10.08
CA ALA A 237 -9.01 -15.99 -10.42
C ALA A 237 -9.62 -14.77 -9.71
N ILE A 238 -9.18 -14.46 -8.50
CA ILE A 238 -9.58 -13.23 -7.78
C ILE A 238 -9.05 -12.00 -8.50
N VAL A 239 -7.77 -12.00 -8.85
CA VAL A 239 -7.13 -10.88 -9.57
C VAL A 239 -7.76 -10.68 -10.95
N GLU A 240 -8.03 -11.73 -11.70
CA GLU A 240 -8.72 -11.64 -13.01
C GLU A 240 -10.09 -10.97 -12.88
N ARG A 241 -10.87 -11.29 -11.83
CA ARG A 241 -12.15 -10.62 -11.57
C ARG A 241 -11.99 -9.15 -11.23
N MET A 242 -10.94 -8.80 -10.46
CA MET A 242 -10.62 -7.41 -10.10
C MET A 242 -10.20 -6.57 -11.30
N LEU A 243 -9.39 -7.14 -12.21
CA LEU A 243 -8.84 -6.47 -13.38
C LEU A 243 -9.78 -6.53 -14.60
N GLY A 244 -10.50 -7.62 -14.75
CA GLY A 244 -11.34 -7.91 -15.93
C GLY A 244 -10.58 -8.50 -17.11
N HIS A 245 -9.31 -8.87 -16.93
CA HIS A 245 -8.46 -9.56 -17.89
C HIS A 245 -7.49 -10.50 -17.16
N ARG A 246 -6.79 -11.38 -17.89
CA ARG A 246 -5.91 -12.41 -17.32
C ARG A 246 -4.68 -11.83 -16.63
N LEU A 247 -4.17 -12.59 -15.66
CA LEU A 247 -2.98 -12.24 -14.88
C LEU A 247 -1.70 -12.23 -15.73
N ASP A 248 -1.64 -13.08 -16.76
CA ASP A 248 -0.50 -13.16 -17.69
C ASP A 248 -0.19 -11.81 -18.37
N ASP A 249 -1.14 -10.87 -18.32
CA ASP A 249 -1.01 -9.53 -18.89
C ASP A 249 -0.49 -8.48 -17.89
N ILE A 250 -0.17 -8.83 -16.62
CA ILE A 250 0.31 -7.85 -15.63
C ILE A 250 1.73 -7.41 -15.94
N PHE A 251 2.58 -8.36 -16.29
CA PHE A 251 3.96 -8.06 -16.64
C PHE A 251 4.12 -7.87 -18.15
N PRO A 252 4.93 -6.90 -18.58
CA PRO A 252 5.26 -6.79 -19.99
C PRO A 252 5.99 -8.05 -20.48
N PRO A 253 5.79 -8.43 -21.77
CA PRO A 253 6.48 -9.58 -22.32
C PRO A 253 7.99 -9.44 -22.18
N ARG A 254 8.67 -10.52 -21.75
CA ARG A 254 10.13 -10.51 -21.52
C ARG A 254 10.86 -9.93 -22.72
N ARG A 255 11.87 -9.11 -22.41
CA ARG A 255 12.72 -8.47 -23.41
C ARG A 255 13.75 -9.45 -23.98
N THR A 256 14.25 -9.14 -25.15
CA THR A 256 15.50 -9.72 -25.65
C THR A 256 16.65 -9.25 -24.77
N THR A 257 17.69 -10.10 -24.64
CA THR A 257 18.86 -9.92 -23.79
C THR A 257 19.35 -8.47 -23.72
N PRO A 258 19.65 -7.92 -22.54
CA PRO A 258 20.25 -6.60 -22.37
C PRO A 258 21.53 -6.43 -23.16
N ALA A 259 21.87 -5.18 -23.52
CA ALA A 259 23.12 -4.90 -24.23
C ALA A 259 24.34 -5.30 -23.36
N ALA A 260 25.43 -5.68 -24.01
CA ALA A 260 26.69 -6.02 -23.30
C ALA A 260 27.36 -4.81 -22.63
N GLU A 261 26.95 -3.58 -22.97
CA GLU A 261 27.53 -2.32 -22.47
C GLU A 261 27.18 -2.14 -20.97
N THR A 262 28.19 -2.06 -20.11
CA THR A 262 28.06 -1.76 -18.68
C THR A 262 27.81 -0.27 -18.49
N LEU A 263 26.73 0.08 -17.75
CA LEU A 263 26.44 1.46 -17.35
C LEU A 263 27.02 1.79 -15.97
N LEU A 264 26.83 0.90 -15.00
CA LEU A 264 27.30 1.09 -13.62
C LEU A 264 27.94 -0.21 -13.13
N GLN A 265 29.11 -0.08 -12.55
CA GLN A 265 29.79 -1.17 -11.83
C GLN A 265 30.26 -0.65 -10.48
N VAL A 266 29.97 -1.40 -9.44
CA VAL A 266 30.38 -1.11 -8.06
C VAL A 266 31.00 -2.36 -7.46
N THR A 267 32.13 -2.21 -6.79
CA THR A 267 32.84 -3.31 -6.12
C THR A 267 33.18 -2.86 -4.71
N GLY A 268 32.87 -3.72 -3.74
CA GLY A 268 33.24 -3.52 -2.36
C GLY A 268 32.52 -2.36 -1.68
N LEU A 269 31.24 -2.11 -2.01
CA LEU A 269 30.42 -1.12 -1.33
C LEU A 269 30.10 -1.60 0.09
N HIS A 270 30.35 -0.74 1.06
CA HIS A 270 29.98 -0.95 2.46
C HIS A 270 29.64 0.37 3.14
N ASP A 271 28.83 0.31 4.16
CA ASP A 271 28.56 1.41 5.08
C ASP A 271 29.03 1.05 6.51
N GLU A 272 28.75 1.91 7.48
CA GLU A 272 29.16 1.67 8.87
C GLU A 272 28.13 0.81 9.65
N THR A 273 26.97 0.49 9.06
CA THR A 273 25.84 -0.04 9.79
C THR A 273 25.39 -1.42 9.33
N LEU A 274 25.08 -1.58 8.05
CA LEU A 274 24.38 -2.75 7.53
C LEU A 274 25.00 -3.34 6.26
N LEU A 275 25.52 -2.52 5.33
CA LEU A 275 25.97 -3.00 4.03
C LEU A 275 27.41 -3.53 4.10
N HIS A 276 27.64 -4.74 3.62
CA HIS A 276 28.93 -5.42 3.73
C HIS A 276 29.45 -5.93 2.38
N ASN A 277 30.47 -5.25 1.82
CA ASN A 277 31.22 -5.68 0.64
C ASN A 277 30.32 -6.03 -0.57
N ILE A 278 29.36 -5.17 -0.88
CA ILE A 278 28.44 -5.38 -1.99
C ILE A 278 29.14 -5.07 -3.33
N SER A 279 28.96 -5.97 -4.28
CA SER A 279 29.44 -5.80 -5.65
C SER A 279 28.31 -6.10 -6.61
N LEU A 280 28.06 -5.18 -7.56
CA LEU A 280 27.03 -5.32 -8.58
C LEU A 280 27.43 -4.66 -9.89
N THR A 281 26.85 -5.13 -10.97
CA THR A 281 27.01 -4.57 -12.32
C THR A 281 25.64 -4.38 -12.95
N LEU A 282 25.39 -3.19 -13.51
CA LEU A 282 24.18 -2.86 -14.25
C LEU A 282 24.53 -2.57 -15.70
N ARG A 283 23.83 -3.22 -16.62
CA ARG A 283 24.00 -3.08 -18.06
C ARG A 283 22.99 -2.09 -18.66
N LYS A 284 23.28 -1.62 -19.83
CA LYS A 284 22.37 -0.75 -20.59
C LYS A 284 21.13 -1.52 -21.02
N GLY A 285 19.97 -0.95 -20.68
CA GLY A 285 18.69 -1.57 -20.98
C GLY A 285 18.33 -2.75 -20.07
N GLU A 286 19.10 -2.99 -19.00
CA GLU A 286 18.84 -4.03 -18.01
C GLU A 286 17.90 -3.54 -16.91
N ILE A 287 17.02 -4.43 -16.43
CA ILE A 287 16.36 -4.30 -15.14
C ILE A 287 17.01 -5.29 -14.19
N LEU A 288 17.86 -4.79 -13.29
CA LEU A 288 18.50 -5.56 -12.23
C LEU A 288 17.63 -5.53 -10.98
N GLY A 289 17.10 -6.68 -10.59
CA GLY A 289 16.33 -6.85 -9.36
C GLY A 289 17.23 -6.91 -8.13
N ILE A 290 16.80 -6.31 -7.02
CA ILE A 290 17.37 -6.49 -5.69
C ILE A 290 16.30 -7.12 -4.80
N ALA A 291 16.44 -8.43 -4.56
CA ALA A 291 15.57 -9.20 -3.68
C ALA A 291 16.07 -9.13 -2.23
N GLY A 292 15.17 -9.23 -1.27
CA GLY A 292 15.51 -9.34 0.15
C GLY A 292 14.31 -9.05 1.04
N LEU A 293 14.29 -9.64 2.22
CA LEU A 293 13.26 -9.38 3.22
C LEU A 293 13.38 -7.97 3.80
N ALA A 294 12.40 -7.55 4.61
CA ALA A 294 12.47 -6.29 5.34
C ALA A 294 13.71 -6.28 6.25
N GLY A 295 14.47 -5.19 6.23
CA GLY A 295 15.72 -5.04 6.99
C GLY A 295 16.94 -5.69 6.35
N ALA A 296 16.86 -6.29 5.16
CA ALA A 296 18.01 -6.88 4.48
C ALA A 296 19.02 -5.85 3.94
N GLY A 297 18.69 -4.56 3.90
CA GLY A 297 19.56 -3.47 3.43
C GLY A 297 19.23 -2.95 2.03
N LYS A 298 18.05 -3.26 1.47
CA LYS A 298 17.65 -2.82 0.11
C LYS A 298 17.59 -1.29 -0.01
N THR A 299 16.89 -0.63 0.90
CA THR A 299 16.74 0.83 0.94
C THR A 299 18.06 1.52 1.17
N GLU A 300 18.89 1.01 2.08
CA GLU A 300 20.23 1.50 2.37
C GLU A 300 21.12 1.42 1.13
N LEU A 301 21.07 0.29 0.40
CA LEU A 301 21.80 0.12 -0.86
C LEU A 301 21.33 1.12 -1.92
N CYS A 302 20.03 1.29 -2.11
CA CYS A 302 19.48 2.26 -3.06
C CYS A 302 19.91 3.70 -2.73
N LYS A 303 19.84 4.08 -1.47
CA LYS A 303 20.25 5.40 -0.97
C LYS A 303 21.77 5.60 -1.07
N ALA A 304 22.56 4.59 -0.73
CA ALA A 304 24.01 4.63 -0.86
C ALA A 304 24.45 4.82 -2.31
N LEU A 305 23.89 4.07 -3.26
CA LEU A 305 24.16 4.22 -4.69
C LEU A 305 23.75 5.61 -5.22
N PHE A 306 22.73 6.23 -4.65
CA PHE A 306 22.31 7.57 -5.02
C PHE A 306 23.09 8.68 -4.30
N GLY A 307 23.92 8.33 -3.30
CA GLY A 307 24.65 9.28 -2.48
C GLY A 307 23.78 10.02 -1.45
N ALA A 308 22.62 9.46 -1.11
CA ALA A 308 21.74 9.99 -0.07
C ALA A 308 22.19 9.54 1.33
N GLU A 309 22.88 8.42 1.43
CA GLU A 309 23.52 7.92 2.63
C GLU A 309 25.03 7.70 2.40
N PRO A 310 25.87 7.94 3.42
CA PRO A 310 27.31 7.80 3.30
C PRO A 310 27.69 6.32 3.10
N CYS A 311 28.55 6.06 2.14
CA CYS A 311 29.13 4.73 1.92
C CYS A 311 30.58 4.84 1.44
N GLN A 312 31.30 3.74 1.54
CA GLN A 312 32.62 3.57 0.94
C GLN A 312 32.54 2.52 -0.18
N ILE A 313 33.26 2.75 -1.26
CA ILE A 313 33.39 1.78 -2.35
C ILE A 313 34.87 1.58 -2.68
N ALA A 314 35.27 0.32 -2.86
CA ALA A 314 36.65 0.00 -3.24
C ALA A 314 36.90 0.48 -4.68
N GLN A 315 36.00 0.15 -5.61
CA GLN A 315 36.03 0.58 -7.00
C GLN A 315 34.64 0.86 -7.53
N GLY A 316 34.46 1.98 -8.22
CA GLY A 316 33.21 2.33 -8.91
C GLY A 316 33.49 2.88 -10.30
N GLU A 317 32.67 2.47 -11.25
CA GLU A 317 32.70 2.93 -12.62
C GLU A 317 31.29 3.23 -13.12
N TYR A 318 31.11 4.40 -13.74
CA TYR A 318 29.87 4.80 -14.38
C TYR A 318 30.17 5.27 -15.80
N ARG A 319 29.59 4.59 -16.79
CA ARG A 319 29.77 4.87 -18.23
C ARG A 319 31.26 4.93 -18.64
N GLY A 320 32.05 3.98 -18.16
CA GLY A 320 33.47 3.88 -18.46
C GLY A 320 34.36 4.90 -17.73
N LYS A 321 33.83 5.63 -16.73
CA LYS A 321 34.59 6.61 -15.96
C LYS A 321 34.58 6.24 -14.47
N PRO A 322 35.71 6.51 -13.76
CA PRO A 322 35.70 6.35 -12.29
C PRO A 322 34.57 7.12 -11.66
N TRP A 323 33.83 6.46 -10.75
CA TRP A 323 32.66 7.01 -10.13
C TRP A 323 32.60 6.67 -8.62
N ARG A 324 32.10 7.63 -7.84
CA ARG A 324 31.76 7.45 -6.42
C ARG A 324 30.54 8.28 -6.10
N PRO A 325 29.55 7.74 -5.34
CA PRO A 325 28.43 8.52 -4.88
C PRO A 325 28.89 9.48 -3.74
N HIS A 326 28.58 10.75 -3.85
CA HIS A 326 28.95 11.74 -2.85
C HIS A 326 27.74 12.52 -2.30
N SER A 327 26.78 12.81 -3.17
CA SER A 327 25.57 13.53 -2.79
C SER A 327 24.48 13.31 -3.82
N PRO A 328 23.18 13.44 -3.43
CA PRO A 328 22.06 13.36 -4.38
C PRO A 328 22.17 14.36 -5.53
N HIS A 329 22.62 15.58 -5.25
CA HIS A 329 22.81 16.63 -6.27
C HIS A 329 23.78 16.16 -7.37
N GLN A 330 24.95 15.66 -6.96
CA GLN A 330 25.95 15.18 -7.90
C GLN A 330 25.46 13.95 -8.69
N SER A 331 24.73 13.04 -8.04
CA SER A 331 24.14 11.87 -8.70
C SER A 331 23.14 12.29 -9.78
N VAL A 332 22.31 13.28 -9.51
CA VAL A 332 21.39 13.84 -10.53
C VAL A 332 22.14 14.47 -11.69
N GLU A 333 23.18 15.27 -11.44
CA GLU A 333 24.01 15.86 -12.50
C GLU A 333 24.73 14.78 -13.34
N GLN A 334 25.12 13.68 -12.74
CA GLN A 334 25.72 12.55 -13.43
C GLN A 334 24.72 11.66 -14.18
N GLY A 335 23.42 11.87 -13.98
CA GLY A 335 22.38 11.14 -14.67
C GLY A 335 21.89 9.90 -13.92
N LEU A 336 21.93 9.90 -12.59
CA LEU A 336 21.25 8.93 -11.74
C LEU A 336 19.94 9.53 -11.21
N ALA A 337 18.94 8.67 -10.98
CA ALA A 337 17.66 9.05 -10.41
C ALA A 337 17.23 8.04 -9.35
N LEU A 338 16.57 8.49 -8.28
CA LEU A 338 16.02 7.66 -7.22
C LEU A 338 14.53 7.91 -7.04
N VAL A 339 13.75 6.85 -7.06
CA VAL A 339 12.36 6.80 -6.62
C VAL A 339 12.33 6.06 -5.28
N PRO A 340 12.23 6.78 -4.15
CA PRO A 340 12.37 6.18 -2.82
C PRO A 340 11.10 5.44 -2.39
N GLU A 341 11.25 4.51 -1.44
CA GLU A 341 10.15 3.76 -0.81
C GLU A 341 9.13 4.69 -0.17
N GLU A 342 9.58 5.60 0.71
CA GLU A 342 8.74 6.58 1.41
C GLU A 342 8.43 7.81 0.53
N ARG A 343 7.70 7.59 -0.59
CA ARG A 343 7.46 8.65 -1.59
C ARG A 343 6.91 9.94 -1.01
N ARG A 344 6.03 9.87 0.02
CA ARG A 344 5.39 11.06 0.61
C ARG A 344 6.36 11.90 1.44
N LYS A 345 7.39 11.28 2.01
CA LYS A 345 8.40 11.98 2.83
C LYS A 345 9.59 12.42 2.00
N GLU A 346 10.06 11.55 1.08
CA GLU A 346 11.32 11.72 0.40
C GLU A 346 11.17 11.92 -1.12
N GLY A 347 10.05 11.46 -1.70
CA GLY A 347 9.90 11.38 -3.15
C GLY A 347 9.14 12.52 -3.80
N ILE A 348 8.18 13.15 -3.11
CA ILE A 348 7.28 14.17 -3.66
C ILE A 348 6.97 15.27 -2.66
N PHE A 349 6.63 16.46 -3.15
CA PHE A 349 6.08 17.55 -2.37
C PHE A 349 4.55 17.43 -2.37
N ILE A 350 4.00 16.80 -1.34
CA ILE A 350 2.61 16.37 -1.29
C ILE A 350 1.61 17.54 -1.35
N ASP A 351 1.95 18.69 -0.79
CA ASP A 351 1.12 19.90 -0.75
C ASP A 351 1.27 20.77 -2.00
N GLU A 352 2.20 20.43 -2.88
CA GLU A 352 2.46 21.15 -4.11
C GLU A 352 1.70 20.56 -5.32
N SER A 353 1.62 21.35 -6.39
CA SER A 353 0.94 20.94 -7.62
C SER A 353 1.68 19.83 -8.37
N VAL A 354 0.94 19.10 -9.24
CA VAL A 354 1.51 18.15 -10.20
C VAL A 354 2.60 18.84 -11.05
N THR A 355 2.37 20.07 -11.53
CA THR A 355 3.35 20.82 -12.31
C THR A 355 4.65 21.03 -11.54
N MET A 356 4.58 21.45 -10.27
CA MET A 356 5.76 21.71 -9.45
C MET A 356 6.56 20.42 -9.26
N ASN A 357 5.91 19.34 -8.90
CA ASN A 357 6.56 18.06 -8.70
C ASN A 357 7.22 17.52 -9.97
N LEU A 358 6.58 17.64 -11.14
CA LEU A 358 7.13 17.18 -12.41
C LEU A 358 8.30 18.04 -12.93
N SER A 359 8.44 19.27 -12.46
CA SER A 359 9.48 20.20 -12.95
C SER A 359 10.68 20.37 -12.03
N ILE A 360 10.59 19.93 -10.78
CA ILE A 360 11.59 20.23 -9.73
C ILE A 360 12.99 19.69 -10.02
N THR A 361 13.08 18.49 -10.59
CA THR A 361 14.37 17.81 -10.88
C THR A 361 15.06 18.33 -12.13
N ALA A 362 14.40 19.20 -12.92
CA ALA A 362 14.91 19.72 -14.17
C ALA A 362 14.66 21.24 -14.31
N THR A 363 14.75 21.98 -13.20
CA THR A 363 14.49 23.43 -13.14
C THR A 363 15.30 24.22 -14.15
N ASP A 364 16.55 23.82 -14.40
CA ASP A 364 17.43 24.51 -15.35
C ASP A 364 16.90 24.41 -16.79
N SER A 365 16.29 23.28 -17.16
CA SER A 365 15.68 23.10 -18.49
C SER A 365 14.46 24.01 -18.71
N PHE A 366 13.84 24.47 -17.64
CA PHE A 366 12.69 25.40 -17.66
C PHE A 366 13.10 26.85 -17.42
N SER A 367 14.38 27.11 -17.08
CA SER A 367 14.90 28.43 -16.76
C SER A 367 15.63 29.04 -17.96
N ARG A 368 15.61 30.36 -18.04
CA ARG A 368 16.46 31.15 -18.93
C ARG A 368 16.89 32.41 -18.20
N TRP A 369 18.19 32.70 -18.14
CA TRP A 369 18.71 33.83 -17.40
C TRP A 369 18.27 33.83 -15.93
N SER A 370 18.29 32.66 -15.28
CA SER A 370 17.83 32.44 -13.91
C SER A 370 16.33 32.72 -13.66
N VAL A 371 15.55 32.91 -14.73
CA VAL A 371 14.10 33.11 -14.63
C VAL A 371 13.37 31.82 -15.02
N PHE A 372 12.63 31.23 -14.07
CA PHE A 372 11.85 30.03 -14.30
C PHE A 372 10.59 30.32 -15.13
N SER A 373 10.40 29.56 -16.20
CA SER A 373 9.25 29.69 -17.11
C SER A 373 8.11 28.77 -16.70
N ARG A 374 7.15 29.28 -15.93
CA ARG A 374 5.93 28.55 -15.56
C ARG A 374 5.17 27.98 -16.75
N GLY A 375 5.13 28.71 -17.87
CA GLY A 375 4.44 28.26 -19.07
C GLY A 375 5.10 27.03 -19.75
N LYS A 376 6.45 26.93 -19.73
CA LYS A 376 7.16 25.75 -20.20
C LYS A 376 6.94 24.55 -19.28
N ALA A 377 7.03 24.77 -17.97
CA ALA A 377 6.79 23.73 -16.97
C ALA A 377 5.35 23.18 -17.04
N LEU A 378 4.36 24.07 -17.23
CA LEU A 378 2.96 23.65 -17.38
C LEU A 378 2.72 22.82 -18.65
N ARG A 379 3.32 23.21 -19.78
CA ARG A 379 3.21 22.42 -21.03
C ARG A 379 3.84 21.04 -20.86
N TRP A 380 5.02 20.97 -20.26
CA TRP A 380 5.67 19.72 -19.93
C TRP A 380 4.82 18.85 -19.01
N ALA A 381 4.30 19.42 -17.92
CA ALA A 381 3.45 18.69 -16.98
C ALA A 381 2.20 18.13 -17.67
N LYS A 382 1.55 18.86 -18.57
CA LYS A 382 0.42 18.34 -19.36
C LYS A 382 0.84 17.14 -20.21
N GLN A 383 1.96 17.22 -20.89
CA GLN A 383 2.48 16.14 -21.74
C GLN A 383 2.76 14.87 -20.90
N ILE A 384 3.40 15.02 -19.72
CA ILE A 384 3.69 13.87 -18.84
C ILE A 384 2.43 13.28 -18.20
N VAL A 385 1.47 14.12 -17.82
CA VAL A 385 0.17 13.67 -17.31
C VAL A 385 -0.54 12.80 -18.34
N GLU A 386 -0.53 13.18 -19.61
CA GLU A 386 -1.08 12.39 -20.71
C GLU A 386 -0.26 11.11 -20.96
N GLN A 387 1.07 11.22 -21.07
CA GLN A 387 1.97 10.09 -21.33
C GLN A 387 1.87 8.99 -20.27
N LEU A 388 1.78 9.36 -18.99
CA LEU A 388 1.71 8.44 -17.85
C LEU A 388 0.27 8.10 -17.47
N ALA A 389 -0.71 8.61 -18.20
CA ALA A 389 -2.13 8.48 -17.89
C ALA A 389 -2.43 8.80 -16.41
N VAL A 390 -1.91 9.93 -15.89
CA VAL A 390 -2.14 10.37 -14.51
C VAL A 390 -3.57 10.88 -14.40
N ARG A 391 -4.37 10.25 -13.54
CA ARG A 391 -5.75 10.67 -13.29
C ARG A 391 -5.76 11.92 -12.40
N THR A 392 -5.96 13.09 -12.98
CA THR A 392 -5.98 14.40 -12.31
C THR A 392 -7.00 15.30 -12.95
N THR A 393 -7.55 16.27 -12.20
CA THR A 393 -8.41 17.34 -12.74
C THR A 393 -7.60 18.39 -13.51
N GLY A 394 -6.28 18.33 -13.45
CA GLY A 394 -5.35 19.18 -14.19
C GLY A 394 -4.01 19.35 -13.48
N PRO A 395 -2.98 19.83 -14.20
CA PRO A 395 -1.61 19.95 -13.68
C PRO A 395 -1.45 20.92 -12.48
N ALA A 396 -2.44 21.76 -12.20
CA ALA A 396 -2.47 22.65 -11.02
C ALA A 396 -2.99 21.96 -9.75
N GLN A 397 -3.54 20.72 -9.85
CA GLN A 397 -4.05 19.96 -8.70
C GLN A 397 -2.90 19.62 -7.75
N LYS A 398 -3.13 19.72 -6.43
CA LYS A 398 -2.19 19.28 -5.40
C LYS A 398 -2.09 17.75 -5.38
N LEU A 399 -0.88 17.23 -5.14
CA LEU A 399 -0.63 15.79 -5.09
C LEU A 399 -1.37 15.08 -3.94
N ALA A 400 -1.62 15.76 -2.85
CA ALA A 400 -2.41 15.22 -1.73
C ALA A 400 -3.79 14.69 -2.16
N ARG A 401 -4.35 15.20 -3.25
CA ARG A 401 -5.66 14.82 -3.78
C ARG A 401 -5.62 13.68 -4.81
N LEU A 402 -4.44 13.16 -5.11
CA LEU A 402 -4.26 12.04 -6.03
C LEU A 402 -4.20 10.71 -5.27
N SER A 403 -4.66 9.62 -5.92
CA SER A 403 -4.46 8.26 -5.40
C SER A 403 -2.97 7.89 -5.34
N GLY A 404 -2.62 6.89 -4.51
CA GLY A 404 -1.25 6.42 -4.35
C GLY A 404 -0.55 6.08 -5.67
N GLY A 405 -1.23 5.35 -6.57
CA GLY A 405 -0.70 5.01 -7.89
C GLY A 405 -0.44 6.25 -8.77
N ASN A 406 -1.30 7.28 -8.72
CA ASN A 406 -1.07 8.51 -9.45
C ASN A 406 0.05 9.36 -8.84
N GLN A 407 0.19 9.37 -7.51
CA GLN A 407 1.34 9.98 -6.84
C GLN A 407 2.64 9.30 -7.28
N GLN A 408 2.65 7.96 -7.38
CA GLN A 408 3.80 7.18 -7.83
C GLN A 408 4.17 7.50 -9.29
N LYS A 409 3.19 7.59 -10.17
CA LYS A 409 3.41 8.01 -11.57
C LYS A 409 4.04 9.40 -11.64
N VAL A 410 3.65 10.35 -10.78
CA VAL A 410 4.29 11.68 -10.71
C VAL A 410 5.70 11.59 -10.13
N ALA A 411 5.94 10.76 -9.11
CA ALA A 411 7.26 10.53 -8.53
C ALA A 411 8.27 9.99 -9.55
N ILE A 412 7.82 9.13 -10.47
CA ILE A 412 8.63 8.64 -11.59
C ILE A 412 8.72 9.72 -12.70
N GLY A 413 7.58 10.34 -13.01
CA GLY A 413 7.46 11.33 -14.08
C GLY A 413 8.40 12.54 -13.94
N LYS A 414 8.73 12.94 -12.69
CA LYS A 414 9.70 14.03 -12.44
C LYS A 414 11.07 13.74 -13.04
N TRP A 415 11.47 12.46 -13.17
CA TRP A 415 12.75 12.03 -13.69
C TRP A 415 12.79 11.87 -15.22
N LEU A 416 11.63 11.89 -15.90
CA LEU A 416 11.59 11.71 -17.36
C LEU A 416 12.20 12.89 -18.13
N ARG A 417 12.28 14.07 -17.51
CA ARG A 417 12.94 15.25 -18.10
C ARG A 417 14.44 15.28 -17.81
N SER A 418 14.87 14.61 -16.75
CA SER A 418 16.29 14.50 -16.47
C SER A 418 16.98 13.62 -17.51
N GLU A 419 18.28 13.86 -17.73
CA GLU A 419 19.09 13.01 -18.60
C GLU A 419 19.50 11.69 -17.94
N ALA A 420 18.74 11.25 -16.91
CA ALA A 420 19.05 10.05 -16.16
C ALA A 420 19.18 8.83 -17.07
N GLN A 421 20.32 8.15 -16.93
CA GLN A 421 20.61 6.89 -17.62
C GLN A 421 20.46 5.69 -16.69
N VAL A 422 20.56 5.91 -15.39
CA VAL A 422 20.31 4.91 -14.35
C VAL A 422 19.18 5.39 -13.46
N LEU A 423 18.13 4.56 -13.32
CA LEU A 423 17.01 4.81 -12.42
C LEU A 423 16.99 3.72 -11.35
N ILE A 424 16.94 4.15 -10.10
CA ILE A 424 16.86 3.30 -8.93
C ILE A 424 15.43 3.40 -8.40
N PHE A 425 14.75 2.26 -8.30
CA PHE A 425 13.40 2.14 -7.77
C PHE A 425 13.46 1.34 -6.47
N ASP A 426 13.09 1.97 -5.37
CA ASP A 426 13.03 1.35 -4.05
C ASP A 426 11.56 1.13 -3.67
N GLU A 427 11.14 -0.13 -3.65
CA GLU A 427 9.75 -0.56 -3.36
C GLU A 427 8.68 0.28 -4.09
N PRO A 428 8.79 0.47 -5.44
CA PRO A 428 7.99 1.46 -6.15
C PRO A 428 6.49 1.13 -6.21
N THR A 429 6.13 -0.09 -5.91
CA THR A 429 4.76 -0.61 -5.93
C THR A 429 4.10 -0.67 -4.57
N LYS A 430 4.84 -0.34 -3.50
CA LYS A 430 4.32 -0.37 -2.12
C LYS A 430 3.13 0.57 -1.95
N GLY A 431 1.99 0.01 -1.51
CA GLY A 431 0.73 0.75 -1.34
C GLY A 431 0.12 1.24 -2.67
N VAL A 432 0.36 0.50 -3.75
CA VAL A 432 -0.19 0.74 -5.08
C VAL A 432 -1.09 -0.44 -5.47
N ASP A 433 -2.23 -0.16 -6.07
CA ASP A 433 -3.15 -1.21 -6.52
C ASP A 433 -2.64 -1.95 -7.76
N ILE A 434 -3.19 -3.15 -8.01
CA ILE A 434 -2.75 -4.06 -9.06
C ILE A 434 -2.78 -3.41 -10.46
N LYS A 435 -3.81 -2.61 -10.77
CA LYS A 435 -3.89 -1.93 -12.07
C LYS A 435 -2.81 -0.86 -12.21
N ALA A 436 -2.55 -0.10 -11.15
CA ALA A 436 -1.48 0.88 -11.16
C ALA A 436 -0.10 0.20 -11.16
N LYS A 437 0.08 -0.99 -10.54
CA LYS A 437 1.29 -1.81 -10.66
C LYS A 437 1.56 -2.19 -12.12
N GLN A 438 0.57 -2.69 -12.85
CA GLN A 438 0.67 -3.02 -14.29
C GLN A 438 1.14 -1.82 -15.12
N ASP A 439 0.54 -0.64 -14.90
CA ASP A 439 0.95 0.59 -15.56
C ASP A 439 2.41 0.95 -15.25
N LEU A 440 2.84 0.76 -13.99
CA LEU A 440 4.23 1.01 -13.55
C LEU A 440 5.22 0.03 -14.19
N PHE A 441 4.89 -1.26 -14.25
CA PHE A 441 5.75 -2.26 -14.89
C PHE A 441 5.92 -1.97 -16.39
N THR A 442 4.84 -1.60 -17.07
CA THR A 442 4.90 -1.18 -18.47
C THR A 442 5.76 0.06 -18.66
N LEU A 443 5.67 1.03 -17.76
CA LEU A 443 6.50 2.24 -17.78
C LEU A 443 7.98 1.91 -17.57
N ILE A 444 8.31 1.10 -16.55
CA ILE A 444 9.68 0.71 -16.21
C ILE A 444 10.33 -0.09 -17.35
N ASP A 445 9.59 -1.06 -17.92
CA ASP A 445 10.04 -1.81 -19.10
C ASP A 445 10.27 -0.88 -20.29
N GLY A 446 9.37 0.08 -20.52
CA GLY A 446 9.53 1.07 -21.57
C GLY A 446 10.78 1.95 -21.41
N LEU A 447 11.16 2.29 -20.18
CA LEU A 447 12.40 3.03 -19.88
C LEU A 447 13.64 2.16 -20.15
N ALA A 448 13.60 0.89 -19.78
CA ALA A 448 14.69 -0.04 -20.05
C ALA A 448 14.85 -0.29 -21.58
N ARG A 449 13.75 -0.42 -22.34
CA ARG A 449 13.78 -0.49 -23.82
C ARG A 449 14.39 0.74 -24.48
N GLN A 450 14.35 1.90 -23.84
CA GLN A 450 15.04 3.13 -24.29
C GLN A 450 16.54 3.10 -23.97
N GLY A 451 17.07 2.02 -23.41
CA GLY A 451 18.48 1.84 -23.08
C GLY A 451 18.88 2.36 -21.70
N LYS A 452 17.91 2.72 -20.83
CA LYS A 452 18.20 3.10 -19.44
C LYS A 452 18.49 1.84 -18.61
N GLY A 453 19.46 1.92 -17.70
CA GLY A 453 19.68 0.87 -16.68
C GLY A 453 18.74 1.08 -15.53
N ILE A 454 18.12 0.02 -15.05
CA ILE A 454 17.15 0.06 -13.96
C ILE A 454 17.65 -0.82 -12.80
N ILE A 455 17.70 -0.28 -11.60
CA ILE A 455 17.81 -1.05 -10.36
C ILE A 455 16.40 -1.07 -9.73
N TYR A 456 15.86 -2.27 -9.51
CA TYR A 456 14.51 -2.47 -9.00
C TYR A 456 14.56 -3.27 -7.69
N ALA A 457 14.47 -2.58 -6.56
CA ALA A 457 14.43 -3.22 -5.24
C ALA A 457 12.98 -3.50 -4.83
N SER A 458 12.68 -4.76 -4.49
CA SER A 458 11.35 -5.16 -4.02
C SER A 458 11.44 -6.34 -3.05
N GLY A 459 10.54 -6.36 -2.06
CA GLY A 459 10.26 -7.51 -1.21
C GLY A 459 9.18 -8.43 -1.80
N GLU A 460 8.48 -8.01 -2.87
CA GLU A 460 7.51 -8.86 -3.59
C GLU A 460 8.25 -9.67 -4.67
N PHE A 461 8.54 -10.93 -4.41
CA PHE A 461 9.34 -11.78 -5.29
C PHE A 461 8.71 -12.02 -6.66
N SER A 462 7.36 -12.08 -6.74
CA SER A 462 6.63 -12.16 -8.00
C SER A 462 6.94 -11.00 -8.96
N GLU A 463 7.13 -9.77 -8.44
CA GLU A 463 7.51 -8.62 -9.25
C GLU A 463 8.91 -8.75 -9.83
N LEU A 464 9.85 -9.27 -9.03
CA LEU A 464 11.23 -9.48 -9.46
C LEU A 464 11.31 -10.55 -10.54
N VAL A 465 10.63 -11.68 -10.34
CA VAL A 465 10.57 -12.77 -11.33
C VAL A 465 9.88 -12.33 -12.63
N GLY A 466 8.80 -11.54 -12.51
CA GLY A 466 8.02 -11.10 -13.67
C GLY A 466 8.62 -9.96 -14.47
N LEU A 467 9.39 -9.06 -13.83
CA LEU A 467 9.86 -7.81 -14.44
C LEU A 467 11.37 -7.79 -14.74
N CYS A 468 12.21 -8.37 -13.87
CA CYS A 468 13.66 -8.22 -13.93
C CYS A 468 14.30 -9.17 -14.96
N ASP A 469 15.49 -8.79 -15.44
CA ASP A 469 16.31 -9.66 -16.29
C ASP A 469 17.22 -10.54 -15.42
N ARG A 470 17.78 -9.97 -14.34
CA ARG A 470 18.67 -10.62 -13.37
C ARG A 470 18.36 -10.11 -11.98
N ILE A 471 18.56 -10.95 -10.96
CA ILE A 471 18.20 -10.66 -9.56
C ILE A 471 19.42 -10.91 -8.67
N CYS A 472 19.82 -9.89 -7.91
CA CYS A 472 20.74 -10.02 -6.79
C CYS A 472 19.92 -10.20 -5.50
N VAL A 473 20.20 -11.27 -4.74
CA VAL A 473 19.53 -11.52 -3.47
C VAL A 473 20.37 -10.97 -2.33
N LEU A 474 19.77 -10.07 -1.57
CA LEU A 474 20.37 -9.41 -0.42
C LEU A 474 19.89 -10.09 0.88
N TRP A 475 20.83 -10.53 1.69
CA TRP A 475 20.60 -11.06 3.03
C TRP A 475 21.67 -10.52 3.98
N ASP A 476 21.23 -10.00 5.12
CA ASP A 476 22.11 -9.42 6.16
C ASP A 476 23.19 -8.48 5.57
N GLY A 477 22.75 -7.55 4.70
CA GLY A 477 23.61 -6.57 4.08
C GLY A 477 24.63 -7.10 3.06
N ARG A 478 24.48 -8.33 2.59
CA ARG A 478 25.38 -8.98 1.60
C ARG A 478 24.60 -9.50 0.41
N ILE A 479 25.16 -9.42 -0.78
CA ILE A 479 24.66 -10.17 -1.93
C ILE A 479 25.10 -11.63 -1.78
N VAL A 480 24.12 -12.51 -1.54
CA VAL A 480 24.35 -13.97 -1.34
C VAL A 480 24.15 -14.78 -2.61
N ALA A 481 23.40 -14.25 -3.57
CA ALA A 481 23.20 -14.89 -4.88
C ALA A 481 22.97 -13.85 -5.96
N GLU A 482 23.34 -14.19 -7.19
CA GLU A 482 23.02 -13.46 -8.41
C GLU A 482 22.45 -14.45 -9.41
N LEU A 483 21.20 -14.24 -9.83
CA LEU A 483 20.37 -15.25 -10.48
C LEU A 483 19.73 -14.66 -11.75
N ASN A 484 19.51 -15.52 -12.75
CA ASN A 484 18.74 -15.14 -13.94
C ASN A 484 17.25 -15.24 -13.63
N ALA A 485 16.51 -14.14 -13.76
CA ALA A 485 15.09 -14.12 -13.45
C ALA A 485 14.24 -15.09 -14.30
N ALA A 486 14.73 -15.52 -15.47
CA ALA A 486 14.04 -16.49 -16.31
C ALA A 486 14.11 -17.93 -15.80
N GLU A 487 15.03 -18.24 -14.89
CA GLU A 487 15.41 -19.58 -14.45
C GLU A 487 15.05 -19.81 -12.97
N ILE A 488 14.40 -18.85 -12.33
CA ILE A 488 14.14 -18.88 -10.89
C ILE A 488 12.67 -18.66 -10.58
N ASP A 489 12.22 -19.23 -9.48
CA ASP A 489 10.90 -19.04 -8.89
C ASP A 489 10.96 -18.27 -7.56
N GLU A 490 9.79 -17.90 -7.05
CA GLU A 490 9.66 -17.13 -5.80
C GLU A 490 10.15 -17.93 -4.57
N GLU A 491 10.00 -19.26 -4.59
CA GLU A 491 10.39 -20.14 -3.49
C GLU A 491 11.92 -20.15 -3.32
N THR A 492 12.64 -20.21 -4.42
CA THR A 492 14.10 -20.13 -4.43
C THR A 492 14.59 -18.75 -3.99
N LEU A 493 13.93 -17.66 -4.40
CA LEU A 493 14.26 -16.31 -3.92
C LEU A 493 14.05 -16.17 -2.42
N LEU A 494 12.95 -16.73 -1.89
CA LEU A 494 12.68 -16.76 -0.45
C LEU A 494 13.77 -17.51 0.31
N LEU A 495 14.19 -18.68 -0.20
CA LEU A 495 15.22 -19.49 0.42
C LEU A 495 16.54 -18.70 0.57
N TYR A 496 17.02 -18.09 -0.51
CA TYR A 496 18.24 -17.25 -0.43
C TYR A 496 18.06 -16.02 0.47
N SER A 497 16.86 -15.40 0.45
CA SER A 497 16.57 -14.21 1.26
C SER A 497 16.49 -14.51 2.77
N THR A 498 16.40 -15.78 3.16
CA THR A 498 16.46 -16.25 4.55
C THR A 498 17.82 -16.82 4.96
N GLY A 499 18.84 -16.71 4.08
CA GLY A 499 20.20 -17.24 4.33
C GLY A 499 20.36 -18.72 4.02
N GLY A 500 19.36 -19.36 3.42
CA GLY A 500 19.46 -20.75 2.94
C GLY A 500 20.24 -20.85 1.64
N THR A 501 20.74 -22.02 1.33
CA THR A 501 21.30 -22.38 0.01
C THR A 501 20.53 -23.57 -0.53
N PRO A 502 20.26 -23.63 -1.85
CA PRO A 502 19.69 -24.81 -2.45
C PRO A 502 20.57 -26.04 -2.19
N ALA A 503 19.94 -27.17 -1.93
CA ALA A 503 20.63 -28.46 -1.66
C ALA A 503 21.32 -28.97 -2.91
#